data_8facbdc9896fc6905be6ae7ea6146e43
#
_entry.id   8facbdc9896fc6905be6ae7ea6146e43
#
_cell.length_a   1.000
_cell.length_b   1.000
_cell.length_c   1.000
_cell.angle_alpha   90.00
_cell.angle_beta   90.00
_cell.angle_gamma   90.00
#
_symmetry.space_group_name_H-M   'P 1'
#
loop_
_entity.id
_entity.type
_entity.pdbx_description
1 polymer ?
#
loop_
_entity_poly.entity_id
_entity_poly.type
_entity_poly.pdbx_seq_one_letter_code
_entity_poly.pdbx_strand_id
1 'polypeptide(L)'
;MKKAYFSLRHTILAVTCALFAATAGAKDLPPKPSVADIVKASKPSDWRPLDPDNTLYMELPFGRVVIEMAPTFAPNHVKNIKALVREHYFDGLAIVRVQDNWVVQWADPNEDNDKVRPVKGAQKTLKAEFTVPLKNDTHFTRMKDVDGYAPQVGHSNGFPVGRDPKTGETWLAHCYGMVGVGRDNDADSGGGTALYAVIGPARHLDRNITVVGRVISGMPQLSALPRGPAPMGFYDKPEMRVPITSITVAADVPADQRSRFEVMRTESATYQAVLDAQRNRGGPWTKVAAGHLDLCAAPIPVREP
;
A
#
# COMPACT_ATOMS: atom_id res chain seq x y z
N MET A 1 35.05 87.67 -50.06
CA MET A 1 34.38 86.69 -49.19
C MET A 1 33.90 85.46 -50.02
N LYS A 2 34.66 84.40 -50.06
CA LYS A 2 34.28 83.13 -50.77
C LYS A 2 34.19 82.02 -49.75
N LYS A 3 33.01 81.52 -49.59
CA LYS A 3 32.76 80.31 -48.71
C LYS A 3 33.11 79.05 -49.49
N ALA A 4 34.00 78.25 -48.95
CA ALA A 4 34.33 76.92 -49.46
C ALA A 4 33.37 75.89 -48.84
N TYR A 5 32.74 75.11 -49.69
CA TYR A 5 31.94 73.94 -49.24
C TYR A 5 32.83 72.72 -49.28
N PHE A 6 32.96 72.06 -48.10
CA PHE A 6 33.63 70.75 -47.98
C PHE A 6 32.57 69.65 -48.11
N SER A 7 32.69 68.88 -49.16
CA SER A 7 31.83 67.68 -49.37
C SER A 7 32.44 66.47 -48.68
N LEU A 8 31.78 65.99 -47.66
CA LEU A 8 32.17 64.75 -46.93
C LEU A 8 31.46 63.60 -47.58
N ARG A 9 32.19 62.77 -48.33
CA ARG A 9 31.68 61.47 -48.87
C ARG A 9 31.74 60.43 -47.78
N HIS A 10 30.55 59.96 -47.29
CA HIS A 10 30.42 58.86 -46.40
C HIS A 10 30.44 57.54 -47.18
N THR A 11 31.50 56.74 -46.99
CA THR A 11 31.58 55.40 -47.49
C THR A 11 30.90 54.49 -46.46
N ILE A 12 29.72 53.96 -46.80
CA ILE A 12 29.00 52.98 -45.97
C ILE A 12 29.62 51.61 -46.26
N LEU A 13 30.35 51.09 -45.27
CA LEU A 13 30.84 49.69 -45.26
C LEU A 13 29.73 48.77 -44.76
N ALA A 14 29.08 48.05 -45.65
CA ALA A 14 28.07 47.05 -45.25
C ALA A 14 28.78 45.79 -44.73
N VAL A 15 28.76 45.61 -43.39
CA VAL A 15 29.19 44.38 -42.73
C VAL A 15 28.00 43.42 -42.71
N THR A 16 28.02 42.43 -43.60
CA THR A 16 27.06 41.32 -43.62
C THR A 16 27.43 40.32 -42.51
N CYS A 17 26.81 40.45 -41.35
CA CYS A 17 26.85 39.40 -40.30
C CYS A 17 26.01 38.22 -40.76
N ALA A 18 26.65 37.15 -41.23
CA ALA A 18 26.00 35.85 -41.41
C ALA A 18 25.76 35.21 -40.03
N LEU A 19 24.52 35.30 -39.51
CA LEU A 19 24.09 34.54 -38.37
C LEU A 19 23.97 33.04 -38.78
N PHE A 20 24.96 32.26 -38.45
CA PHE A 20 24.83 30.81 -38.39
C PHE A 20 23.93 30.45 -37.19
N ALA A 21 22.64 30.28 -37.42
CA ALA A 21 21.74 29.62 -36.45
C ALA A 21 22.14 28.13 -36.38
N ALA A 22 23.00 27.81 -35.42
CA ALA A 22 23.22 26.43 -35.01
C ALA A 22 21.90 25.96 -34.36
N THR A 23 21.06 25.30 -35.12
CA THR A 23 19.97 24.48 -34.58
C THR A 23 20.63 23.31 -33.82
N ALA A 24 20.92 23.53 -32.54
CA ALA A 24 21.20 22.44 -31.64
C ALA A 24 19.92 21.58 -31.61
N GLY A 25 19.88 20.54 -32.43
CA GLY A 25 18.84 19.55 -32.34
C GLY A 25 18.83 19.02 -30.90
N ALA A 26 17.74 19.28 -30.19
CA ALA A 26 17.49 18.62 -28.91
C ALA A 26 17.60 17.12 -29.20
N LYS A 27 18.69 16.48 -28.73
CA LYS A 27 18.79 15.03 -28.75
C LYS A 27 17.61 14.54 -27.93
N ASP A 28 16.64 13.90 -28.58
CA ASP A 28 15.57 13.22 -27.89
C ASP A 28 16.21 12.25 -26.88
N LEU A 29 16.15 12.62 -25.60
CA LEU A 29 16.59 11.74 -24.54
C LEU A 29 15.72 10.48 -24.63
N PRO A 30 16.33 9.29 -24.51
CA PRO A 30 15.54 8.05 -24.54
C PRO A 30 14.41 8.15 -23.51
N PRO A 31 13.22 7.66 -23.86
CA PRO A 31 12.08 7.73 -22.95
C PRO A 31 12.45 7.07 -21.61
N LYS A 32 12.12 7.71 -20.51
CA LYS A 32 12.35 7.13 -19.18
C LYS A 32 11.62 5.80 -19.07
N PRO A 33 12.25 4.77 -18.48
CA PRO A 33 11.61 3.45 -18.34
C PRO A 33 10.33 3.57 -17.50
N SER A 34 9.30 2.84 -17.92
CA SER A 34 8.06 2.71 -17.14
C SER A 34 8.27 1.85 -15.90
N VAL A 35 7.33 1.90 -14.95
CA VAL A 35 7.33 0.97 -13.79
C VAL A 35 7.39 -0.48 -14.25
N ALA A 36 6.64 -0.84 -15.30
CA ALA A 36 6.63 -2.20 -15.85
C ALA A 36 8.00 -2.61 -16.40
N ASP A 37 8.71 -1.71 -17.11
CA ASP A 37 10.06 -2.00 -17.63
C ASP A 37 11.06 -2.20 -16.50
N ILE A 38 10.98 -1.39 -15.43
CA ILE A 38 11.86 -1.50 -14.25
C ILE A 38 11.62 -2.82 -13.54
N VAL A 39 10.36 -3.18 -13.32
CA VAL A 39 9.97 -4.45 -12.67
C VAL A 39 10.44 -5.64 -13.51
N LYS A 40 10.27 -5.59 -14.83
CA LYS A 40 10.73 -6.62 -15.75
C LYS A 40 12.26 -6.80 -15.75
N ALA A 41 13.00 -5.70 -15.61
CA ALA A 41 14.46 -5.70 -15.57
C ALA A 41 15.05 -5.97 -14.18
N SER A 42 14.21 -6.15 -13.13
CA SER A 42 14.65 -6.37 -11.75
C SER A 42 15.38 -7.70 -11.59
N LYS A 43 16.32 -7.72 -10.63
CA LYS A 43 17.11 -8.92 -10.31
C LYS A 43 16.37 -9.79 -9.27
N PRO A 44 16.66 -11.10 -9.20
CA PRO A 44 16.13 -11.95 -8.14
C PRO A 44 16.39 -11.41 -6.72
N SER A 45 17.55 -10.79 -6.48
CA SER A 45 17.90 -10.17 -5.21
C SER A 45 17.01 -8.98 -4.81
N ASP A 46 16.29 -8.37 -5.75
CA ASP A 46 15.34 -7.28 -5.48
C ASP A 46 14.02 -7.78 -4.87
N TRP A 47 13.85 -9.09 -4.77
CA TRP A 47 12.63 -9.73 -4.31
C TRP A 47 12.87 -10.52 -3.03
N ARG A 48 11.83 -10.67 -2.25
CA ARG A 48 11.78 -11.58 -1.11
C ARG A 48 10.53 -12.46 -1.20
N PRO A 49 10.64 -13.75 -0.89
CA PRO A 49 9.46 -14.60 -0.73
C PRO A 49 8.62 -14.11 0.46
N LEU A 50 7.34 -14.47 0.46
CA LEU A 50 6.51 -14.34 1.66
C LEU A 50 7.01 -15.33 2.74
N ASP A 51 6.98 -14.88 3.99
CA ASP A 51 7.23 -15.75 5.14
C ASP A 51 5.96 -16.59 5.41
N PRO A 52 6.01 -17.93 5.29
CA PRO A 52 4.85 -18.78 5.51
C PRO A 52 4.27 -18.66 6.93
N ASP A 53 5.11 -18.40 7.95
CA ASP A 53 4.67 -18.21 9.33
C ASP A 53 3.86 -16.92 9.52
N ASN A 54 4.02 -15.95 8.64
CA ASN A 54 3.36 -14.66 8.68
C ASN A 54 2.49 -14.42 7.44
N THR A 55 2.03 -15.48 6.79
CA THR A 55 1.11 -15.42 5.65
C THR A 55 -0.16 -16.18 5.96
N LEU A 56 -1.32 -15.58 5.70
CA LEU A 56 -2.62 -16.20 5.83
C LEU A 56 -3.25 -16.42 4.46
N TYR A 57 -3.93 -17.55 4.31
CA TYR A 57 -4.79 -17.88 3.18
C TYR A 57 -6.24 -17.86 3.63
N MET A 58 -7.02 -16.93 3.12
CA MET A 58 -8.47 -16.89 3.30
C MET A 58 -9.14 -17.46 2.05
N GLU A 59 -9.84 -18.55 2.20
CA GLU A 59 -10.57 -19.22 1.12
C GLU A 59 -12.00 -18.70 1.05
N LEU A 60 -12.35 -18.11 -0.08
CA LEU A 60 -13.69 -17.63 -0.41
C LEU A 60 -14.28 -18.48 -1.56
N PRO A 61 -15.60 -18.49 -1.77
CA PRO A 61 -16.23 -19.28 -2.84
C PRO A 61 -15.70 -19.00 -4.25
N PHE A 62 -15.12 -17.83 -4.45
CA PHE A 62 -14.62 -17.33 -5.74
C PHE A 62 -13.09 -17.23 -5.81
N GLY A 63 -12.36 -17.75 -4.81
CA GLY A 63 -10.90 -17.85 -4.82
C GLY A 63 -10.23 -17.46 -3.52
N ARG A 64 -8.91 -17.65 -3.49
CA ARG A 64 -8.04 -17.38 -2.34
C ARG A 64 -7.65 -15.92 -2.24
N VAL A 65 -7.70 -15.38 -1.04
CA VAL A 65 -7.07 -14.10 -0.67
C VAL A 65 -5.82 -14.42 0.15
N VAL A 66 -4.67 -13.86 -0.24
CA VAL A 66 -3.39 -14.03 0.44
C VAL A 66 -3.08 -12.76 1.22
N ILE A 67 -2.85 -12.90 2.53
CA ILE A 67 -2.59 -11.78 3.44
C ILE A 67 -1.21 -11.96 4.07
N GLU A 68 -0.33 -10.98 3.92
CA GLU A 68 0.95 -10.90 4.63
C GLU A 68 0.75 -10.14 5.94
N MET A 69 1.10 -10.78 7.05
CA MET A 69 1.02 -10.18 8.40
C MET A 69 2.27 -9.37 8.73
N ALA A 70 2.12 -8.37 9.60
CA ALA A 70 3.17 -7.41 9.97
C ALA A 70 3.58 -7.52 11.45
N PRO A 71 4.25 -8.60 11.89
CA PRO A 71 4.59 -8.83 13.29
C PRO A 71 5.53 -7.77 13.88
N THR A 72 6.31 -7.06 13.08
CA THR A 72 7.13 -5.93 13.54
C THR A 72 6.30 -4.79 14.12
N PHE A 73 5.08 -4.58 13.59
CA PHE A 73 4.21 -3.46 13.96
C PHE A 73 3.10 -3.85 14.93
N ALA A 74 2.63 -5.08 14.88
CA ALA A 74 1.56 -5.58 15.74
C ALA A 74 1.84 -7.02 16.23
N PRO A 75 2.93 -7.23 17.01
CA PRO A 75 3.37 -8.58 17.38
C PRO A 75 2.33 -9.36 18.17
N ASN A 76 1.61 -8.72 19.10
CA ASN A 76 0.62 -9.39 19.92
C ASN A 76 -0.64 -9.73 19.12
N HIS A 77 -1.14 -8.81 18.29
CA HIS A 77 -2.29 -9.06 17.44
C HIS A 77 -1.99 -10.12 16.37
N VAL A 78 -0.82 -10.07 15.72
CA VAL A 78 -0.41 -11.10 14.73
C VAL A 78 -0.34 -12.48 15.40
N LYS A 79 0.25 -12.57 16.59
CA LYS A 79 0.29 -13.82 17.35
C LYS A 79 -1.13 -14.33 17.69
N ASN A 80 -2.00 -13.43 18.13
CA ASN A 80 -3.37 -13.76 18.51
C ASN A 80 -4.23 -14.17 17.30
N ILE A 81 -4.12 -13.46 16.19
CA ILE A 81 -4.82 -13.80 14.95
C ILE A 81 -4.39 -15.20 14.45
N LYS A 82 -3.10 -15.53 14.52
CA LYS A 82 -2.63 -16.89 14.18
C LYS A 82 -3.19 -17.94 15.13
N ALA A 83 -3.39 -17.63 16.41
CA ALA A 83 -4.06 -18.53 17.34
C ALA A 83 -5.54 -18.71 16.97
N LEU A 84 -6.28 -17.63 16.70
CA LEU A 84 -7.67 -17.68 16.21
C LEU A 84 -7.79 -18.51 14.93
N VAL A 85 -6.86 -18.37 13.99
CA VAL A 85 -6.81 -19.14 12.74
C VAL A 85 -6.60 -20.65 13.06
N ARG A 86 -5.66 -21.00 13.93
CA ARG A 86 -5.36 -22.39 14.29
C ARG A 86 -6.45 -23.06 15.10
N GLU A 87 -7.27 -22.32 15.82
CA GLU A 87 -8.48 -22.85 16.47
C GLU A 87 -9.72 -22.85 15.57
N HIS A 88 -9.53 -22.57 14.26
CA HIS A 88 -10.59 -22.54 13.25
C HIS A 88 -11.70 -21.53 13.55
N TYR A 89 -11.34 -20.42 14.21
CA TYR A 89 -12.31 -19.40 14.59
C TYR A 89 -13.05 -18.78 13.40
N PHE A 90 -12.36 -18.58 12.28
CA PHE A 90 -12.95 -17.92 11.11
C PHE A 90 -13.69 -18.87 10.15
N ASP A 91 -13.52 -20.18 10.29
CA ASP A 91 -14.09 -21.16 9.37
C ASP A 91 -15.62 -21.12 9.43
N GLY A 92 -16.26 -20.88 8.29
CA GLY A 92 -17.72 -20.72 8.20
C GLY A 92 -18.25 -19.38 8.73
N LEU A 93 -17.41 -18.45 9.18
CA LEU A 93 -17.81 -17.05 9.37
C LEU A 93 -18.00 -16.35 8.03
N ALA A 94 -18.18 -15.05 8.00
CA ALA A 94 -18.52 -14.35 6.76
C ALA A 94 -17.88 -12.97 6.65
N ILE A 95 -17.81 -12.48 5.41
CA ILE A 95 -17.76 -11.06 5.15
C ILE A 95 -19.12 -10.50 5.50
N VAL A 96 -19.18 -9.62 6.49
CA VAL A 96 -20.41 -9.09 7.11
C VAL A 96 -20.69 -7.64 6.72
N ARG A 97 -19.68 -6.95 6.14
CA ARG A 97 -19.76 -5.52 5.83
C ARG A 97 -18.91 -5.19 4.62
N VAL A 98 -19.48 -4.44 3.70
CA VAL A 98 -18.75 -3.79 2.61
C VAL A 98 -19.23 -2.35 2.52
N GLN A 99 -18.48 -1.45 3.11
CA GLN A 99 -18.78 -0.03 3.04
C GLN A 99 -18.05 0.58 1.85
N ASP A 100 -18.82 1.23 0.99
CA ASP A 100 -18.28 1.86 -0.21
C ASP A 100 -17.17 2.87 0.11
N ASN A 101 -16.12 2.83 -0.71
CA ASN A 101 -14.96 3.72 -0.60
C ASN A 101 -14.29 3.70 0.79
N TRP A 102 -14.39 2.60 1.54
CA TRP A 102 -13.78 2.46 2.84
C TRP A 102 -13.21 1.07 3.11
N VAL A 103 -14.05 0.06 3.51
CA VAL A 103 -13.57 -1.24 3.96
C VAL A 103 -14.45 -2.41 3.52
N VAL A 104 -13.83 -3.60 3.44
CA VAL A 104 -14.47 -4.91 3.47
C VAL A 104 -14.11 -5.57 4.80
N GLN A 105 -15.12 -5.90 5.62
CA GLN A 105 -14.93 -6.45 6.96
C GLN A 105 -15.50 -7.86 7.07
N TRP A 106 -14.75 -8.73 7.73
CA TRP A 106 -15.19 -10.08 8.09
C TRP A 106 -15.13 -10.27 9.59
N ALA A 107 -16.14 -10.95 10.12
CA ALA A 107 -16.35 -11.20 11.53
C ALA A 107 -17.38 -12.31 11.74
N ASP A 108 -17.67 -12.62 13.00
CA ASP A 108 -18.82 -13.44 13.35
C ASP A 108 -20.13 -12.63 13.11
N PRO A 109 -21.05 -13.11 12.26
CA PRO A 109 -22.34 -12.44 12.08
C PRO A 109 -23.19 -12.35 13.37
N ASN A 110 -22.81 -13.03 14.42
CA ASN A 110 -23.49 -13.08 15.71
C ASN A 110 -22.73 -12.36 16.84
N GLU A 111 -21.75 -11.50 16.50
CA GLU A 111 -20.87 -10.88 17.51
C GLU A 111 -21.62 -10.10 18.61
N ASP A 112 -22.83 -9.60 18.30
CA ASP A 112 -23.68 -8.80 19.20
C ASP A 112 -24.75 -9.63 19.94
N ASN A 113 -24.73 -10.96 19.86
CA ASN A 113 -25.75 -11.80 20.48
C ASN A 113 -25.17 -13.06 21.17
N ASP A 114 -26.03 -13.82 21.82
CA ASP A 114 -25.69 -15.02 22.57
C ASP A 114 -25.19 -16.22 21.74
N LYS A 115 -25.28 -16.12 20.39
CA LYS A 115 -24.78 -17.12 19.45
C LYS A 115 -23.36 -16.83 18.98
N VAL A 116 -22.72 -15.81 19.54
CA VAL A 116 -21.34 -15.46 19.19
C VAL A 116 -20.40 -16.65 19.38
N ARG A 117 -19.54 -16.88 18.39
CA ARG A 117 -18.56 -17.96 18.44
C ARG A 117 -17.57 -17.73 19.57
N PRO A 118 -17.41 -18.70 20.49
CA PRO A 118 -16.46 -18.56 21.60
C PRO A 118 -15.02 -18.58 21.09
N VAL A 119 -14.20 -17.70 21.64
CA VAL A 119 -12.74 -17.75 21.53
C VAL A 119 -12.24 -18.76 22.55
N LYS A 120 -11.37 -19.70 22.16
CA LYS A 120 -10.92 -20.81 23.01
C LYS A 120 -9.56 -20.54 23.67
N GLY A 121 -8.50 -20.48 22.87
CA GLY A 121 -7.11 -20.29 23.33
C GLY A 121 -6.56 -18.89 23.03
N ALA A 122 -7.14 -18.20 22.08
CA ALA A 122 -6.81 -16.80 21.76
C ALA A 122 -7.48 -15.83 22.75
N GLN A 123 -7.15 -14.55 22.65
CA GLN A 123 -7.74 -13.48 23.45
C GLN A 123 -8.82 -12.73 22.64
N LYS A 124 -9.96 -12.44 23.27
CA LYS A 124 -11.02 -11.65 22.64
C LYS A 124 -10.62 -10.17 22.45
N THR A 125 -9.85 -9.63 23.40
CA THR A 125 -9.38 -8.25 23.42
C THR A 125 -7.88 -8.20 23.64
N LEU A 126 -7.21 -7.17 23.11
CA LEU A 126 -5.76 -6.93 23.28
C LEU A 126 -5.49 -5.45 23.44
N LYS A 127 -4.43 -5.12 24.19
CA LYS A 127 -3.91 -3.76 24.21
C LYS A 127 -3.56 -3.31 22.80
N ALA A 128 -4.01 -2.11 22.44
CA ALA A 128 -3.81 -1.53 21.12
C ALA A 128 -2.32 -1.43 20.73
N GLU A 129 -2.03 -1.75 19.47
CA GLU A 129 -0.70 -1.63 18.86
C GLU A 129 -0.78 -0.63 17.68
N PHE A 130 -1.20 0.61 17.97
CA PHE A 130 -1.39 1.64 16.95
C PHE A 130 -0.07 2.16 16.39
N THR A 131 0.99 2.15 17.21
CA THR A 131 2.34 2.61 16.89
C THR A 131 3.37 1.68 17.53
N VAL A 132 4.59 1.72 17.00
CA VAL A 132 5.76 1.10 17.63
C VAL A 132 6.92 2.11 17.69
N PRO A 133 7.88 1.94 18.61
CA PRO A 133 9.08 2.77 18.64
C PRO A 133 9.87 2.70 17.33
N LEU A 134 10.42 3.82 16.88
CA LEU A 134 11.25 3.90 15.66
C LEU A 134 12.36 2.86 15.59
N LYS A 135 12.98 2.54 16.75
CA LYS A 135 14.05 1.54 16.86
C LYS A 135 13.61 0.11 16.45
N ASN A 136 12.30 -0.17 16.48
CA ASN A 136 11.76 -1.47 16.12
C ASN A 136 11.58 -1.62 14.59
N ASP A 137 11.60 -0.50 13.86
CA ASP A 137 11.48 -0.47 12.41
C ASP A 137 12.82 -0.11 11.77
N THR A 138 13.66 -1.12 11.55
CA THR A 138 15.03 -0.97 11.03
C THR A 138 15.12 -0.97 9.50
N HIS A 139 14.00 -1.25 8.80
CA HIS A 139 13.96 -1.42 7.34
C HIS A 139 13.27 -0.26 6.61
N PHE A 140 13.15 0.88 7.27
CA PHE A 140 12.45 2.03 6.69
C PHE A 140 13.21 2.68 5.54
N THR A 141 12.56 2.73 4.39
CA THR A 141 13.00 3.49 3.23
C THR A 141 12.10 4.70 3.04
N ARG A 142 12.66 5.88 3.28
CA ARG A 142 11.93 7.15 3.25
C ARG A 142 11.56 7.55 1.82
N MET A 143 10.31 7.97 1.61
CA MET A 143 9.89 8.75 0.44
C MET A 143 10.25 10.22 0.64
N LYS A 144 10.58 10.91 -0.44
CA LYS A 144 10.91 12.35 -0.41
C LYS A 144 9.68 13.25 -0.46
N ASP A 145 8.53 12.66 -0.75
CA ASP A 145 7.28 13.39 -0.94
C ASP A 145 6.69 13.82 0.41
N VAL A 146 6.03 14.99 0.41
CA VAL A 146 5.32 15.50 1.57
C VAL A 146 4.03 14.71 1.76
N ASP A 147 3.67 14.41 3.01
CA ASP A 147 2.45 13.70 3.38
C ASP A 147 1.62 14.54 4.35
N GLY A 148 0.29 14.46 4.21
CA GLY A 148 -0.64 15.23 5.05
C GLY A 148 -0.92 14.58 6.42
N TYR A 149 -0.51 13.33 6.66
CA TYR A 149 -0.82 12.54 7.85
C TYR A 149 0.38 12.23 8.73
N ALA A 150 1.59 12.35 8.19
CA ALA A 150 2.82 12.02 8.90
C ALA A 150 3.97 12.95 8.51
N PRO A 151 4.86 13.33 9.46
CA PRO A 151 6.06 14.13 9.18
C PRO A 151 7.03 13.45 8.22
N GLN A 152 7.06 12.13 8.22
CA GLN A 152 7.82 11.30 7.30
C GLN A 152 6.99 10.11 6.87
N VAL A 153 7.07 9.76 5.60
CA VAL A 153 6.43 8.57 5.02
C VAL A 153 7.40 7.76 4.19
N GLY A 154 7.11 6.50 4.03
CA GLY A 154 7.91 5.59 3.24
C GLY A 154 7.44 4.15 3.38
N HIS A 155 8.36 3.22 3.20
CA HIS A 155 8.05 1.79 3.24
C HIS A 155 9.02 1.05 4.15
N SER A 156 8.50 0.04 4.82
CA SER A 156 9.31 -0.88 5.63
C SER A 156 8.88 -2.32 5.33
N ASN A 157 9.82 -3.14 4.88
CA ASN A 157 9.57 -4.54 4.52
C ASN A 157 8.37 -4.75 3.58
N GLY A 158 8.12 -3.82 2.67
CA GLY A 158 6.98 -3.91 1.76
C GLY A 158 5.66 -3.43 2.35
N PHE A 159 5.65 -2.72 3.48
CA PHE A 159 4.47 -2.07 4.06
C PHE A 159 4.59 -0.55 3.98
N PRO A 160 3.50 0.17 3.68
CA PRO A 160 3.48 1.63 3.77
C PRO A 160 3.47 2.08 5.23
N VAL A 161 4.34 3.01 5.58
CA VAL A 161 4.51 3.49 6.96
C VAL A 161 4.57 5.00 7.06
N GLY A 162 4.01 5.52 8.17
CA GLY A 162 4.22 6.86 8.65
C GLY A 162 5.17 6.88 9.85
N ARG A 163 5.94 7.96 10.00
CA ARG A 163 6.88 8.18 11.11
C ARG A 163 6.79 9.58 11.66
N ASP A 164 6.95 9.70 12.97
CA ASP A 164 7.18 10.97 13.64
C ASP A 164 8.47 10.91 14.49
N PRO A 165 9.57 11.49 14.01
CA PRO A 165 10.82 11.54 14.76
C PRO A 165 10.72 12.33 16.08
N LYS A 166 9.74 13.23 16.23
CA LYS A 166 9.56 14.01 17.46
C LYS A 166 8.95 13.18 18.59
N THR A 167 7.99 12.30 18.23
CA THR A 167 7.40 11.36 19.22
C THR A 167 8.20 10.08 19.33
N GLY A 168 9.09 9.79 18.39
CA GLY A 168 9.86 8.55 18.34
C GLY A 168 9.05 7.33 17.89
N GLU A 169 7.95 7.56 17.14
CA GLU A 169 6.98 6.52 16.75
C GLU A 169 6.94 6.28 15.24
N THR A 170 6.60 5.05 14.87
CA THR A 170 6.27 4.63 13.51
C THR A 170 5.02 3.76 13.50
N TRP A 171 4.26 3.78 12.41
CA TRP A 171 2.99 3.05 12.28
C TRP A 171 2.72 2.63 10.85
N LEU A 172 1.93 1.58 10.66
CA LEU A 172 1.42 1.19 9.36
C LEU A 172 0.32 2.16 8.90
N ALA A 173 0.42 2.62 7.66
CA ALA A 173 -0.55 3.55 7.07
C ALA A 173 -1.74 2.79 6.47
N HIS A 174 -2.96 3.31 6.67
CA HIS A 174 -4.20 2.72 6.13
C HIS A 174 -4.35 2.99 4.62
N CYS A 175 -3.46 2.40 3.83
CA CYS A 175 -3.54 2.42 2.37
C CYS A 175 -4.44 1.29 1.86
N TYR A 176 -4.86 1.35 0.59
CA TYR A 176 -5.62 0.31 -0.08
C TYR A 176 -4.96 -1.07 0.10
N GLY A 177 -5.76 -2.07 0.47
CA GLY A 177 -5.32 -3.44 0.73
C GLY A 177 -4.70 -3.68 2.10
N MET A 178 -4.50 -2.65 2.94
CA MET A 178 -4.05 -2.86 4.32
C MET A 178 -5.15 -3.51 5.14
N VAL A 179 -4.75 -4.38 6.08
CA VAL A 179 -5.66 -5.16 6.95
C VAL A 179 -5.55 -4.63 8.37
N GLY A 180 -6.70 -4.24 8.93
CA GLY A 180 -6.80 -3.74 10.30
C GLY A 180 -7.73 -4.58 11.17
N VAL A 181 -7.67 -4.34 12.47
CA VAL A 181 -8.48 -5.02 13.49
C VAL A 181 -9.72 -4.18 13.80
N GLY A 182 -10.91 -4.78 13.69
CA GLY A 182 -12.15 -4.17 14.17
C GLY A 182 -12.11 -3.98 15.68
N ARG A 183 -12.62 -2.85 16.17
CA ARG A 183 -12.74 -2.52 17.59
C ARG A 183 -13.92 -1.61 17.86
N ASP A 184 -14.36 -1.58 19.11
CA ASP A 184 -15.33 -0.63 19.64
C ASP A 184 -14.67 0.70 20.01
N ASN A 185 -15.35 1.53 20.83
CA ASN A 185 -14.83 2.82 21.27
C ASN A 185 -13.58 2.70 22.15
N ASP A 186 -13.50 1.63 22.97
CA ASP A 186 -12.30 1.35 23.75
C ASP A 186 -11.15 0.94 22.82
N ALA A 187 -9.99 1.59 22.97
CA ALA A 187 -8.81 1.32 22.19
C ALA A 187 -8.36 -0.14 22.27
N ASP A 188 -8.53 -0.77 23.43
CA ASP A 188 -8.07 -2.13 23.73
C ASP A 188 -9.16 -3.20 23.50
N SER A 189 -10.29 -2.85 22.88
CA SER A 189 -11.41 -3.78 22.65
C SER A 189 -11.19 -4.76 21.51
N GLY A 190 -10.29 -4.49 20.58
CA GLY A 190 -10.03 -5.34 19.41
C GLY A 190 -8.97 -6.40 19.69
N GLY A 191 -9.29 -7.69 19.51
CA GLY A 191 -8.32 -8.79 19.60
C GLY A 191 -8.04 -9.50 18.28
N GLY A 192 -8.74 -9.12 17.21
CA GLY A 192 -8.60 -9.76 15.90
C GLY A 192 -9.73 -10.71 15.52
N THR A 193 -10.79 -10.80 16.32
CA THR A 193 -12.01 -11.57 15.98
C THR A 193 -12.79 -10.95 14.81
N ALA A 194 -12.64 -9.64 14.61
CA ALA A 194 -13.12 -8.90 13.45
C ALA A 194 -11.91 -8.27 12.73
N LEU A 195 -11.82 -8.46 11.42
CA LEU A 195 -10.76 -7.91 10.59
C LEU A 195 -11.37 -7.24 9.35
N TYR A 196 -10.67 -6.26 8.81
CA TYR A 196 -11.10 -5.61 7.58
C TYR A 196 -9.92 -5.36 6.62
N ALA A 197 -10.21 -5.32 5.32
CA ALA A 197 -9.31 -4.81 4.29
C ALA A 197 -9.78 -3.44 3.80
N VAL A 198 -8.85 -2.51 3.66
CA VAL A 198 -9.12 -1.15 3.16
C VAL A 198 -9.37 -1.18 1.65
N ILE A 199 -10.47 -0.58 1.19
CA ILE A 199 -10.84 -0.47 -0.23
C ILE A 199 -11.03 0.99 -0.69
N GLY A 200 -10.69 1.95 0.15
CA GLY A 200 -10.79 3.39 -0.14
C GLY A 200 -9.85 4.23 0.73
N PRO A 201 -9.94 5.56 0.69
CA PRO A 201 -9.13 6.44 1.52
C PRO A 201 -9.43 6.27 3.02
N ALA A 202 -8.45 5.80 3.80
CA ALA A 202 -8.64 5.51 5.23
C ALA A 202 -7.51 6.05 6.15
N ARG A 203 -6.66 6.97 5.64
CA ARG A 203 -5.54 7.54 6.40
C ARG A 203 -5.95 8.26 7.69
N HIS A 204 -7.21 8.69 7.82
CA HIS A 204 -7.76 9.23 9.05
C HIS A 204 -7.79 8.21 10.20
N LEU A 205 -7.68 6.92 9.90
CA LEU A 205 -7.58 5.84 10.89
C LEU A 205 -6.14 5.61 11.38
N ASP A 206 -5.14 6.22 10.75
CA ASP A 206 -3.74 6.08 11.17
C ASP A 206 -3.59 6.42 12.66
N ARG A 207 -2.92 5.56 13.43
CA ARG A 207 -2.74 5.63 14.89
C ARG A 207 -4.03 5.57 15.72
N ASN A 208 -5.12 5.16 15.11
CA ASN A 208 -6.41 4.96 15.80
C ASN A 208 -6.86 3.51 15.77
N ILE A 209 -6.31 2.69 14.88
CA ILE A 209 -6.62 1.27 14.77
C ILE A 209 -5.33 0.49 14.55
N THR A 210 -5.25 -0.69 15.13
CA THR A 210 -4.13 -1.61 14.91
C THR A 210 -4.20 -2.19 13.51
N VAL A 211 -3.20 -1.91 12.69
CA VAL A 211 -3.00 -2.52 11.37
C VAL A 211 -2.09 -3.72 11.52
N VAL A 212 -2.50 -4.85 10.99
CA VAL A 212 -1.84 -6.15 11.22
C VAL A 212 -1.20 -6.77 9.98
N GLY A 213 -1.45 -6.20 8.80
CA GLY A 213 -0.91 -6.76 7.56
C GLY A 213 -1.47 -6.09 6.32
N ARG A 214 -1.28 -6.74 5.18
CA ARG A 214 -1.84 -6.33 3.89
C ARG A 214 -2.23 -7.51 3.02
N VAL A 215 -3.17 -7.30 2.12
CA VAL A 215 -3.51 -8.25 1.07
C VAL A 215 -2.45 -8.23 -0.02
N ILE A 216 -1.88 -9.38 -0.33
CA ILE A 216 -0.89 -9.60 -1.39
C ILE A 216 -1.57 -9.97 -2.71
N SER A 217 -2.60 -10.82 -2.63
CA SER A 217 -3.42 -11.28 -3.76
C SER A 217 -4.88 -11.39 -3.34
N GLY A 218 -5.82 -11.15 -4.26
CA GLY A 218 -7.26 -11.26 -4.00
C GLY A 218 -7.98 -9.93 -3.77
N MET A 219 -7.32 -8.77 -3.80
CA MET A 219 -7.99 -7.46 -3.70
C MET A 219 -9.08 -7.21 -4.75
N PRO A 220 -8.93 -7.61 -6.04
CA PRO A 220 -10.02 -7.48 -7.00
C PRO A 220 -11.30 -8.22 -6.57
N GLN A 221 -11.16 -9.37 -5.91
CA GLN A 221 -12.28 -10.15 -5.39
C GLN A 221 -12.97 -9.41 -4.24
N LEU A 222 -12.21 -8.88 -3.27
CA LEU A 222 -12.76 -8.15 -2.12
C LEU A 222 -13.41 -6.83 -2.55
N SER A 223 -12.76 -6.06 -3.42
CA SER A 223 -13.25 -4.75 -3.83
C SER A 223 -14.45 -4.82 -4.78
N ALA A 224 -14.68 -5.94 -5.45
CA ALA A 224 -15.83 -6.17 -6.33
C ALA A 224 -17.11 -6.61 -5.60
N LEU A 225 -17.04 -6.89 -4.31
CA LEU A 225 -18.21 -7.34 -3.54
C LEU A 225 -19.32 -6.27 -3.53
N PRO A 226 -20.60 -6.69 -3.56
CA PRO A 226 -21.72 -5.78 -3.41
C PRO A 226 -21.56 -4.91 -2.16
N ARG A 227 -21.88 -3.63 -2.27
CA ARG A 227 -21.89 -2.73 -1.12
C ARG A 227 -23.10 -3.03 -0.23
N GLY A 228 -22.89 -3.04 1.08
CA GLY A 228 -23.99 -3.11 2.03
C GLY A 228 -24.75 -1.79 2.10
N PRO A 229 -25.96 -1.79 2.69
CA PRO A 229 -26.79 -0.60 2.78
C PRO A 229 -26.14 0.52 3.62
N ALA A 230 -26.48 1.77 3.26
CA ALA A 230 -26.08 2.94 4.03
C ALA A 230 -26.69 2.93 5.45
N PRO A 231 -26.05 3.57 6.44
CA PRO A 231 -24.83 4.37 6.31
C PRO A 231 -23.54 3.56 6.50
N MET A 232 -23.59 2.38 7.11
CA MET A 232 -22.40 1.67 7.63
C MET A 232 -21.95 0.51 6.72
N GLY A 233 -22.75 0.12 5.71
CA GLY A 233 -22.40 -0.95 4.79
C GLY A 233 -22.45 -2.37 5.37
N PHE A 234 -23.07 -2.59 6.53
CA PHE A 234 -23.32 -3.91 7.07
C PHE A 234 -24.36 -4.65 6.24
N TYR A 235 -24.13 -5.93 6.01
CA TYR A 235 -25.11 -6.80 5.35
C TYR A 235 -26.23 -7.17 6.33
N ASP A 236 -27.38 -6.55 6.17
CA ASP A 236 -28.59 -6.77 6.97
C ASP A 236 -29.26 -8.11 6.67
N LYS A 237 -29.05 -8.65 5.45
CA LYS A 237 -29.61 -9.92 5.02
C LYS A 237 -28.56 -11.01 4.97
N PRO A 238 -28.82 -12.19 5.57
CA PRO A 238 -27.86 -13.30 5.57
C PRO A 238 -27.36 -13.72 4.19
N GLU A 239 -28.22 -13.66 3.17
CA GLU A 239 -27.90 -14.00 1.78
C GLU A 239 -26.91 -13.04 1.10
N MET A 240 -26.70 -11.85 1.63
CA MET A 240 -25.67 -10.93 1.16
C MET A 240 -24.28 -11.29 1.69
N ARG A 241 -24.23 -12.04 2.78
CA ARG A 241 -22.97 -12.38 3.45
C ARG A 241 -22.20 -13.39 2.61
N VAL A 242 -20.90 -13.15 2.43
CA VAL A 242 -20.02 -14.08 1.70
C VAL A 242 -19.35 -14.99 2.71
N PRO A 243 -19.60 -16.30 2.66
CA PRO A 243 -18.99 -17.23 3.62
C PRO A 243 -17.48 -17.33 3.41
N ILE A 244 -16.76 -17.45 4.53
CA ILE A 244 -15.34 -17.80 4.56
C ILE A 244 -15.27 -19.31 4.73
N THR A 245 -14.73 -20.01 3.74
CA THR A 245 -14.58 -21.46 3.83
C THR A 245 -13.60 -21.83 4.94
N SER A 246 -12.44 -21.17 4.94
CA SER A 246 -11.42 -21.30 5.98
C SER A 246 -10.44 -20.13 5.94
N ILE A 247 -9.74 -19.91 7.06
CA ILE A 247 -8.49 -19.16 7.07
C ILE A 247 -7.40 -20.08 7.63
N THR A 248 -6.24 -20.16 6.94
CA THR A 248 -5.11 -21.00 7.37
C THR A 248 -3.81 -20.19 7.39
N VAL A 249 -2.90 -20.55 8.29
CA VAL A 249 -1.51 -20.04 8.24
C VAL A 249 -0.77 -20.83 7.16
N ALA A 250 -0.07 -20.14 6.26
CA ALA A 250 0.61 -20.79 5.14
C ALA A 250 1.65 -21.84 5.61
N ALA A 251 2.27 -21.63 6.77
CA ALA A 251 3.20 -22.62 7.34
C ALA A 251 2.53 -23.95 7.67
N ASP A 252 1.22 -23.94 7.98
CA ASP A 252 0.45 -25.13 8.33
C ASP A 252 -0.09 -25.88 7.07
N VAL A 253 0.18 -25.32 5.87
CA VAL A 253 -0.17 -25.94 4.57
C VAL A 253 1.07 -26.63 4.00
N PRO A 254 0.94 -27.82 3.34
CA PRO A 254 2.04 -28.48 2.66
C PRO A 254 2.81 -27.55 1.71
N ALA A 255 4.12 -27.68 1.68
CA ALA A 255 4.99 -26.72 0.97
C ALA A 255 4.71 -26.61 -0.53
N ASP A 256 4.30 -27.70 -1.16
CA ASP A 256 3.91 -27.80 -2.57
C ASP A 256 2.57 -27.15 -2.91
N GLN A 257 1.74 -26.88 -1.88
CA GLN A 257 0.44 -26.19 -2.01
C GLN A 257 0.50 -24.71 -1.63
N ARG A 258 1.68 -24.21 -1.21
CA ARG A 258 1.88 -22.81 -0.85
C ARG A 258 1.99 -21.93 -2.09
N SER A 259 1.39 -20.76 -2.02
CA SER A 259 1.61 -19.70 -3.03
C SER A 259 3.08 -19.26 -3.02
N ARG A 260 3.64 -19.01 -4.22
CA ARG A 260 5.06 -18.63 -4.39
C ARG A 260 5.23 -17.14 -4.57
N PHE A 261 4.35 -16.32 -4.01
CA PHE A 261 4.46 -14.88 -4.14
C PHE A 261 5.76 -14.33 -3.58
N GLU A 262 6.32 -13.39 -4.32
CA GLU A 262 7.46 -12.57 -3.91
C GLU A 262 7.07 -11.10 -3.91
N VAL A 263 7.59 -10.37 -2.95
CA VAL A 263 7.40 -8.93 -2.79
C VAL A 263 8.71 -8.22 -3.09
N MET A 264 8.66 -7.12 -3.84
CA MET A 264 9.85 -6.31 -4.08
C MET A 264 10.36 -5.72 -2.76
N ARG A 265 11.68 -5.84 -2.54
CA ARG A 265 12.36 -5.24 -1.39
C ARG A 265 12.31 -3.73 -1.49
N THR A 266 11.63 -3.10 -0.55
CA THR A 266 11.43 -1.64 -0.57
C THR A 266 12.69 -0.85 -0.25
N GLU A 267 13.72 -1.50 0.27
CA GLU A 267 15.08 -0.97 0.48
C GLU A 267 15.98 -1.07 -0.77
N SER A 268 15.53 -1.72 -1.85
CA SER A 268 16.33 -1.90 -3.06
C SER A 268 16.44 -0.62 -3.91
N ALA A 269 17.55 -0.47 -4.64
CA ALA A 269 17.70 0.61 -5.61
C ALA A 269 16.64 0.51 -6.73
N THR A 270 16.25 -0.71 -7.11
CA THR A 270 15.17 -0.97 -8.07
C THR A 270 13.85 -0.40 -7.60
N TYR A 271 13.53 -0.52 -6.31
CA TYR A 271 12.31 0.08 -5.75
C TYR A 271 12.36 1.62 -5.79
N GLN A 272 13.51 2.24 -5.52
CA GLN A 272 13.66 3.69 -5.67
C GLN A 272 13.39 4.13 -7.11
N ALA A 273 13.85 3.36 -8.10
CA ALA A 273 13.56 3.63 -9.51
C ALA A 273 12.05 3.49 -9.82
N VAL A 274 11.37 2.51 -9.22
CA VAL A 274 9.90 2.35 -9.32
C VAL A 274 9.18 3.59 -8.78
N LEU A 275 9.55 4.09 -7.58
CA LEU A 275 8.96 5.28 -7.00
C LEU A 275 9.20 6.52 -7.88
N ASP A 276 10.41 6.68 -8.41
CA ASP A 276 10.75 7.81 -9.29
C ASP A 276 10.01 7.75 -10.63
N ALA A 277 9.86 6.57 -11.22
CA ALA A 277 9.07 6.39 -12.44
C ALA A 277 7.58 6.67 -12.21
N GLN A 278 7.04 6.23 -11.08
CA GLN A 278 5.64 6.47 -10.71
C GLN A 278 5.37 7.95 -10.46
N ARG A 279 6.28 8.66 -9.78
CA ARG A 279 6.20 10.10 -9.49
C ARG A 279 6.27 10.96 -10.75
N ASN A 280 7.11 10.55 -11.69
CA ASN A 280 7.42 11.30 -12.89
C ASN A 280 6.92 10.54 -14.13
N ARG A 281 5.69 10.03 -14.09
CA ARG A 281 5.12 9.32 -15.24
C ARG A 281 5.29 10.15 -16.50
N GLY A 282 5.84 9.52 -17.54
CA GLY A 282 6.05 10.11 -18.85
C GLY A 282 5.25 9.38 -19.92
N GLY A 283 5.60 9.66 -21.19
CA GLY A 283 5.00 9.02 -22.35
C GLY A 283 3.94 9.91 -23.04
N PRO A 284 3.46 9.48 -24.22
CA PRO A 284 2.58 10.30 -25.07
C PRO A 284 1.25 10.70 -24.40
N TRP A 285 0.77 9.86 -23.48
CA TRP A 285 -0.49 10.10 -22.76
C TRP A 285 -0.35 11.15 -21.66
N THR A 286 0.77 11.11 -20.91
CA THR A 286 1.00 12.02 -19.78
C THR A 286 1.45 13.39 -20.29
N LYS A 287 0.64 14.41 -20.17
CA LYS A 287 0.97 15.79 -20.61
C LYS A 287 1.77 16.56 -19.57
N VAL A 288 1.47 16.33 -18.28
CA VAL A 288 2.16 16.96 -17.16
C VAL A 288 2.44 15.89 -16.12
N ALA A 289 3.71 15.67 -15.78
CA ALA A 289 4.08 14.80 -14.67
C ALA A 289 3.72 15.49 -13.33
N ALA A 290 3.15 14.74 -12.39
CA ALA A 290 2.75 15.29 -11.10
C ALA A 290 3.94 15.76 -10.26
N GLY A 291 5.13 15.15 -10.42
CA GLY A 291 6.32 15.48 -9.62
C GLY A 291 6.17 15.13 -8.13
N HIS A 292 5.04 14.53 -7.76
CA HIS A 292 4.67 14.12 -6.40
C HIS A 292 4.07 12.72 -6.43
N LEU A 293 4.27 11.96 -5.36
CA LEU A 293 3.72 10.63 -5.19
C LEU A 293 3.16 10.48 -3.77
N ASP A 294 1.84 10.32 -3.67
CA ASP A 294 1.18 9.96 -2.42
C ASP A 294 1.64 8.57 -1.94
N LEU A 295 1.78 8.40 -0.61
CA LEU A 295 2.21 7.14 -0.02
C LEU A 295 1.34 5.96 -0.45
N CYS A 296 0.02 6.15 -0.46
CA CYS A 296 -0.93 5.10 -0.80
C CYS A 296 -1.04 4.84 -2.32
N ALA A 297 -0.51 5.74 -3.16
CA ALA A 297 -0.39 5.57 -4.60
C ALA A 297 0.96 4.96 -5.03
N ALA A 298 1.90 4.80 -4.09
CA ALA A 298 3.19 4.16 -4.34
C ALA A 298 2.99 2.64 -4.51
N PRO A 299 3.28 2.06 -5.69
CA PRO A 299 3.10 0.64 -5.89
C PRO A 299 4.17 -0.15 -5.14
N ILE A 300 3.77 -1.25 -4.53
CA ILE A 300 4.70 -2.24 -3.98
C ILE A 300 4.55 -3.49 -4.85
N PRO A 301 5.47 -3.72 -5.81
CA PRO A 301 5.33 -4.81 -6.75
C PRO A 301 5.30 -6.17 -6.06
N VAL A 302 4.41 -7.01 -6.55
CA VAL A 302 4.27 -8.42 -6.17
C VAL A 302 4.35 -9.24 -7.46
N ARG A 303 4.97 -10.40 -7.41
CA ARG A 303 5.01 -11.36 -8.51
C ARG A 303 4.81 -12.77 -8.00
N GLU A 304 4.41 -13.66 -8.89
CA GLU A 304 4.47 -15.10 -8.72
C GLU A 304 5.48 -15.61 -9.75
N PRO A 305 6.65 -16.12 -9.31
CA PRO A 305 7.75 -16.50 -10.20
C PRO A 305 7.46 -17.81 -10.98
#